data_1c5bbce0ccd4b365153e215c7a5c2722
#
_entry.id   1c5bbce0ccd4b365153e215c7a5c2722
#
_cell.length_a   1.000
_cell.length_b   1.000
_cell.length_c   1.000
_cell.angle_alpha   90.00
_cell.angle_beta   90.00
_cell.angle_gamma   90.00
#
_symmetry.space_group_name_H-M   'P 1'
#
loop_
_entity.id
_entity.type
_entity.pdbx_description
1 polymer ?
#
loop_
_entity_poly.entity_id
_entity_poly.type
_entity_poly.pdbx_seq_one_letter_code
_entity_poly.pdbx_strand_id
1 'polypeptide(L)'
;MNKDSINERLINEIIPQIKKVKDLKGEYRDNNQKFGSKMLGNIIANTIRDYIQNIINYYNLDYSVSLNNAFIDGCPIEWDLIIFDKALLPKNNIIDPTKVKAVIEFKTSGTIDVLYNKRSKEEFLEQTFGKAFETVKKMEQEVHHKINFGYITFSTDIDWFKATKDYFDKHNGKENTAFAFLDDRELEKGHIVAVEGCAEFEKYLFNLLGDM
;
A
#
# COMPACT_ATOMS: atom_id res chain seq x y z
N MET A 1 13.93 18.44 -5.58
CA MET A 1 14.33 17.49 -4.53
C MET A 1 15.24 16.48 -5.21
N ASN A 2 16.38 16.10 -4.66
CA ASN A 2 17.25 15.09 -5.27
C ASN A 2 16.92 13.68 -4.73
N LYS A 3 17.46 12.64 -5.33
CA LYS A 3 17.20 11.23 -4.93
C LYS A 3 17.62 10.96 -3.48
N ASP A 4 18.74 11.53 -3.07
CA ASP A 4 19.24 11.38 -1.70
C ASP A 4 18.25 11.99 -0.69
N SER A 5 17.65 13.13 -1.01
CA SER A 5 16.65 13.77 -0.13
C SER A 5 15.34 12.98 -0.02
N ILE A 6 14.97 12.19 -1.03
CA ILE A 6 13.81 11.30 -0.97
C ILE A 6 14.09 10.14 -0.02
N ASN A 7 15.27 9.52 -0.16
CA ASN A 7 15.70 8.40 0.67
C ASN A 7 15.93 8.82 2.13
N GLU A 8 16.60 9.96 2.33
CA GLU A 8 16.78 10.55 3.66
C GLU A 8 15.43 10.83 4.34
N ARG A 9 14.46 11.33 3.60
CA ARG A 9 13.13 11.57 4.14
C ARG A 9 12.41 10.29 4.51
N LEU A 10 12.53 9.23 3.73
CA LEU A 10 11.98 7.92 4.08
C LEU A 10 12.55 7.43 5.41
N ILE A 11 13.88 7.43 5.54
CA ILE A 11 14.60 6.90 6.69
C ILE A 11 14.38 7.78 7.93
N ASN A 12 14.53 9.09 7.80
CA ASN A 12 14.59 10.00 8.93
C ASN A 12 13.24 10.55 9.38
N GLU A 13 12.24 10.56 8.51
CA GLU A 13 10.92 11.13 8.81
C GLU A 13 9.81 10.07 8.79
N ILE A 14 9.70 9.33 7.70
CA ILE A 14 8.53 8.49 7.43
C ILE A 14 8.53 7.23 8.31
N ILE A 15 9.63 6.49 8.31
CA ILE A 15 9.75 5.26 9.10
C ILE A 15 9.63 5.53 10.60
N PRO A 16 10.31 6.55 11.17
CA PRO A 16 10.11 6.90 12.58
C PRO A 16 8.69 7.33 12.94
N GLN A 17 7.99 8.04 12.04
CA GLN A 17 6.58 8.39 12.28
C GLN A 17 5.69 7.14 12.32
N ILE A 18 5.88 6.21 11.40
CA ILE A 18 5.13 4.95 11.36
C ILE A 18 5.40 4.13 12.62
N LYS A 19 6.67 4.02 13.02
CA LYS A 19 7.06 3.33 14.26
C LYS A 19 6.38 3.95 15.47
N LYS A 20 6.45 5.27 15.62
CA LYS A 20 5.77 5.99 16.70
C LYS A 20 4.27 5.72 16.74
N VAL A 21 3.61 5.70 15.60
CA VAL A 21 2.17 5.40 15.52
C VAL A 21 1.87 3.96 15.92
N LYS A 22 2.73 3.00 15.54
CA LYS A 22 2.60 1.59 15.95
C LYS A 22 2.80 1.41 17.46
N ASP A 23 3.76 2.10 18.04
CA ASP A 23 4.04 2.07 19.48
C ASP A 23 2.87 2.66 20.28
N LEU A 24 2.33 3.79 19.87
CA LEU A 24 1.11 4.36 20.44
C LEU A 24 -0.08 3.38 20.39
N LYS A 25 -0.25 2.65 19.28
CA LYS A 25 -1.30 1.63 19.17
C LYS A 25 -1.11 0.50 20.18
N GLY A 26 0.13 0.08 20.44
CA GLY A 26 0.46 -0.90 21.49
C GLY A 26 0.09 -0.40 22.87
N GLU A 27 0.53 0.81 23.25
CA GLU A 27 0.25 1.42 24.56
C GLU A 27 -1.25 1.58 24.81
N TYR A 28 -2.03 2.03 23.82
CA TYR A 28 -3.48 2.17 23.95
C TYR A 28 -4.20 0.84 24.10
N ARG A 29 -3.73 -0.21 23.43
CA ARG A 29 -4.28 -1.55 23.57
C ARG A 29 -4.07 -2.11 24.98
N ASP A 30 -2.88 -1.91 25.51
CA ASP A 30 -2.50 -2.40 26.83
C ASP A 30 -3.25 -1.67 27.95
N ASN A 31 -3.66 -0.42 27.72
CA ASN A 31 -4.47 0.38 28.63
C ASN A 31 -5.99 0.22 28.42
N ASN A 32 -6.46 -0.80 27.67
CA ASN A 32 -7.88 -1.02 27.35
C ASN A 32 -8.59 0.19 26.69
N GLN A 33 -7.84 1.11 26.13
CA GLN A 33 -8.41 2.25 25.42
C GLN A 33 -8.64 1.88 23.95
N LYS A 34 -9.88 2.00 23.50
CA LYS A 34 -10.26 1.86 22.08
C LYS A 34 -9.75 3.06 21.28
N PHE A 35 -8.47 3.15 21.06
CA PHE A 35 -7.95 4.12 20.12
C PHE A 35 -8.30 3.68 18.70
N GLY A 36 -8.83 4.60 17.92
CA GLY A 36 -9.32 4.28 16.58
C GLY A 36 -8.20 3.75 15.68
N SER A 37 -8.12 2.43 15.55
CA SER A 37 -7.19 1.78 14.61
C SER A 37 -7.30 2.39 13.20
N LYS A 38 -8.48 2.89 12.84
CA LYS A 38 -8.73 3.62 11.60
C LYS A 38 -7.94 4.93 11.53
N MET A 39 -7.88 5.70 12.62
CA MET A 39 -7.15 6.96 12.65
C MET A 39 -5.63 6.75 12.48
N LEU A 40 -5.08 5.75 13.15
CA LEU A 40 -3.67 5.40 13.02
C LEU A 40 -3.34 4.89 11.62
N GLY A 41 -4.21 4.06 11.05
CA GLY A 41 -4.12 3.62 9.67
C GLY A 41 -4.07 4.80 8.68
N ASN A 42 -4.95 5.77 8.88
CA ASN A 42 -5.00 6.96 8.04
C ASN A 42 -3.73 7.83 8.13
N ILE A 43 -3.14 7.98 9.33
CA ILE A 43 -1.87 8.72 9.48
C ILE A 43 -0.76 8.04 8.68
N ILE A 44 -0.63 6.73 8.80
CA ILE A 44 0.40 5.96 8.09
C ILE A 44 0.16 6.01 6.58
N ALA A 45 -1.09 5.81 6.15
CA ALA A 45 -1.43 5.86 4.73
C ALA A 45 -1.17 7.25 4.12
N ASN A 46 -1.48 8.35 4.84
CA ASN A 46 -1.14 9.70 4.40
C ASN A 46 0.37 9.91 4.26
N THR A 47 1.14 9.40 5.21
CA THR A 47 2.61 9.50 5.17
C THR A 47 3.18 8.77 3.95
N ILE A 48 2.71 7.56 3.66
CA ILE A 48 3.12 6.79 2.48
C ILE A 48 2.62 7.44 1.18
N ARG A 49 1.40 7.95 1.15
CA ARG A 49 0.88 8.73 0.03
C ARG A 49 1.81 9.88 -0.34
N ASP A 50 2.20 10.69 0.65
CA ASP A 50 3.09 11.83 0.43
C ASP A 50 4.46 11.39 -0.07
N TYR A 51 4.95 10.24 0.40
CA TYR A 51 6.19 9.64 -0.09
C TYR A 51 6.08 9.19 -1.54
N ILE A 52 5.02 8.46 -1.91
CA ILE A 52 4.74 8.07 -3.31
C ILE A 52 4.64 9.31 -4.20
N GLN A 53 3.91 10.34 -3.78
CA GLN A 53 3.77 11.57 -4.54
C GLN A 53 5.10 12.28 -4.74
N ASN A 54 6.00 12.25 -3.75
CA ASN A 54 7.33 12.82 -3.87
C ASN A 54 8.19 12.06 -4.91
N ILE A 55 8.09 10.73 -4.97
CA ILE A 55 8.77 9.91 -5.99
C ILE A 55 8.21 10.26 -7.38
N ILE A 56 6.90 10.28 -7.54
CA ILE A 56 6.22 10.66 -8.79
C ILE A 56 6.70 12.04 -9.26
N ASN A 57 6.75 13.02 -8.38
CA ASN A 57 7.21 14.38 -8.70
C ASN A 57 8.71 14.43 -9.04
N TYR A 58 9.53 13.63 -8.33
CA TYR A 58 10.97 13.59 -8.59
C TYR A 58 11.29 13.06 -9.99
N TYR A 59 10.58 12.01 -10.43
CA TYR A 59 10.73 11.43 -11.75
C TYR A 59 9.89 12.13 -12.82
N ASN A 60 9.20 13.23 -12.46
CA ASN A 60 8.34 14.00 -13.36
C ASN A 60 7.30 13.15 -14.10
N LEU A 61 6.71 12.19 -13.39
CA LEU A 61 5.63 11.35 -13.92
C LEU A 61 4.30 12.12 -13.89
N ASP A 62 3.46 11.91 -14.89
CA ASP A 62 2.17 12.59 -15.04
C ASP A 62 1.04 11.97 -14.21
N TYR A 63 1.36 11.58 -12.97
CA TYR A 63 0.42 10.99 -12.04
C TYR A 63 0.24 11.80 -10.76
N SER A 64 -0.86 11.55 -10.09
CA SER A 64 -1.17 12.05 -8.75
C SER A 64 -1.68 10.91 -7.86
N VAL A 65 -1.51 11.05 -6.55
CA VAL A 65 -2.01 10.09 -5.56
C VAL A 65 -3.20 10.71 -4.85
N SER A 66 -4.28 9.93 -4.71
CA SER A 66 -5.50 10.36 -4.02
C SER A 66 -5.27 10.64 -2.53
N LEU A 67 -6.21 11.34 -1.92
CA LEU A 67 -6.37 11.31 -0.47
C LEU A 67 -6.81 9.90 -0.04
N ASN A 68 -6.63 9.58 1.25
CA ASN A 68 -7.16 8.34 1.83
C ASN A 68 -8.66 8.24 1.65
N ASN A 69 -9.13 7.00 1.58
CA ASN A 69 -10.55 6.69 1.44
C ASN A 69 -11.12 7.37 0.19
N ALA A 70 -10.44 7.20 -0.94
CA ALA A 70 -10.92 7.66 -2.22
C ALA A 70 -11.80 6.62 -2.89
N PHE A 71 -12.73 7.09 -3.71
CA PHE A 71 -13.63 6.26 -4.50
C PHE A 71 -13.33 6.44 -5.97
N ILE A 72 -13.54 5.37 -6.72
CA ILE A 72 -13.59 5.42 -8.18
C ILE A 72 -15.07 5.44 -8.56
N ASP A 73 -15.45 6.32 -9.48
CA ASP A 73 -16.84 6.45 -9.93
C ASP A 73 -17.36 5.09 -10.45
N GLY A 74 -18.55 4.71 -10.01
CA GLY A 74 -19.15 3.41 -10.33
C GLY A 74 -18.54 2.20 -9.59
N CYS A 75 -17.49 2.38 -8.78
CA CYS A 75 -16.86 1.29 -8.02
C CYS A 75 -17.40 1.24 -6.58
N PRO A 76 -17.86 0.07 -6.08
CA PRO A 76 -18.41 -0.05 -4.73
C PRO A 76 -17.35 -0.17 -3.63
N ILE A 77 -16.06 -0.16 -3.98
CA ILE A 77 -14.95 -0.33 -3.04
C ILE A 77 -14.31 1.02 -2.76
N GLU A 78 -14.09 1.32 -1.48
CA GLU A 78 -13.22 2.39 -1.01
C GLU A 78 -11.78 1.89 -1.04
N TRP A 79 -10.87 2.61 -1.72
CA TRP A 79 -9.47 2.27 -1.83
C TRP A 79 -8.62 3.11 -0.87
N ASP A 80 -7.62 2.50 -0.27
CA ASP A 80 -6.71 3.22 0.62
C ASP A 80 -5.93 4.30 -0.16
N LEU A 81 -5.40 3.97 -1.33
CA LEU A 81 -4.75 4.91 -2.24
C LEU A 81 -5.11 4.59 -3.70
N ILE A 82 -5.25 5.64 -4.51
CA ILE A 82 -5.44 5.53 -5.96
C ILE A 82 -4.39 6.40 -6.64
N ILE A 83 -3.67 5.83 -7.62
CA ILE A 83 -2.78 6.57 -8.50
C ILE A 83 -3.51 6.81 -9.82
N PHE A 84 -3.58 8.07 -10.23
CA PHE A 84 -4.36 8.50 -11.37
C PHE A 84 -3.67 9.61 -12.16
N ASP A 85 -4.13 9.86 -13.38
CA ASP A 85 -3.63 10.89 -14.28
C ASP A 85 -3.72 12.29 -13.62
N LYS A 86 -2.60 13.01 -13.58
CA LYS A 86 -2.46 14.32 -12.94
C LYS A 86 -3.32 15.41 -13.57
N ALA A 87 -3.74 15.25 -14.82
CA ALA A 87 -4.54 16.24 -15.55
C ALA A 87 -5.93 16.47 -14.95
N LEU A 88 -6.37 15.61 -14.01
CA LEU A 88 -7.69 15.71 -13.40
C LEU A 88 -7.60 15.90 -11.88
N LEU A 89 -8.18 17.00 -11.43
CA LEU A 89 -8.47 17.17 -10.00
C LEU A 89 -9.75 16.40 -9.67
N PRO A 90 -9.71 15.43 -8.75
CA PRO A 90 -10.90 14.70 -8.36
C PRO A 90 -11.94 15.61 -7.73
N LYS A 91 -13.18 15.50 -8.15
CA LYS A 91 -14.31 16.19 -7.51
C LYS A 91 -14.78 15.35 -6.32
N ASN A 92 -14.75 15.94 -5.12
CA ASN A 92 -15.24 15.27 -3.90
C ASN A 92 -14.57 13.92 -3.59
N ASN A 93 -13.28 13.76 -3.90
CA ASN A 93 -12.52 12.52 -3.72
C ASN A 93 -13.06 11.32 -4.53
N ILE A 94 -13.80 11.57 -5.60
CA ILE A 94 -14.26 10.58 -6.57
C ILE A 94 -13.44 10.73 -7.85
N ILE A 95 -12.84 9.64 -8.30
CA ILE A 95 -11.92 9.61 -9.44
C ILE A 95 -12.59 8.93 -10.61
N ASP A 96 -12.48 9.52 -11.79
CA ASP A 96 -12.93 8.94 -13.05
C ASP A 96 -12.16 7.64 -13.32
N PRO A 97 -12.83 6.50 -13.52
CA PRO A 97 -12.17 5.21 -13.72
C PRO A 97 -11.26 5.18 -14.96
N THR A 98 -11.54 6.00 -15.99
CA THR A 98 -10.71 6.10 -17.21
C THR A 98 -9.32 6.70 -16.94
N LYS A 99 -9.11 7.28 -15.77
CA LYS A 99 -7.87 7.96 -15.36
C LYS A 99 -7.10 7.19 -14.30
N VAL A 100 -7.66 6.11 -13.79
CA VAL A 100 -7.03 5.29 -12.77
C VAL A 100 -5.90 4.46 -13.39
N LYS A 101 -4.71 4.57 -12.84
CA LYS A 101 -3.53 3.78 -13.23
C LYS A 101 -3.30 2.59 -12.32
N ALA A 102 -3.43 2.83 -11.01
CA ALA A 102 -3.27 1.80 -10.01
C ALA A 102 -4.14 2.08 -8.77
N VAL A 103 -4.50 1.03 -8.07
CA VAL A 103 -5.11 1.09 -6.74
C VAL A 103 -4.23 0.35 -5.76
N ILE A 104 -4.16 0.82 -4.51
CA ILE A 104 -3.29 0.25 -3.49
C ILE A 104 -4.12 0.02 -2.22
N GLU A 105 -4.02 -1.19 -1.70
CA GLU A 105 -4.50 -1.57 -0.38
C GLU A 105 -3.35 -1.47 0.62
N PHE A 106 -3.60 -0.90 1.76
CA PHE A 106 -2.61 -0.64 2.78
C PHE A 106 -2.96 -1.33 4.10
N LYS A 107 -2.01 -2.06 4.68
CA LYS A 107 -2.18 -2.68 6.00
C LYS A 107 -1.07 -2.27 6.95
N THR A 108 -1.46 -1.76 8.11
CA THR A 108 -0.53 -1.30 9.15
C THR A 108 0.10 -2.42 9.96
N SER A 109 -0.43 -3.63 9.84
CA SER A 109 0.14 -4.84 10.45
C SER A 109 -0.11 -6.01 9.51
N GLY A 110 0.94 -6.74 9.20
CA GLY A 110 0.86 -7.94 8.35
C GLY A 110 0.35 -9.19 9.06
N THR A 111 0.04 -9.07 10.35
CA THR A 111 -0.53 -10.18 11.12
C THR A 111 -2.00 -10.30 10.77
N ILE A 112 -2.25 -11.09 9.79
CA ILE A 112 -3.55 -11.64 9.55
C ILE A 112 -3.72 -12.74 10.58
N ASP A 113 -4.73 -12.62 11.40
CA ASP A 113 -5.07 -13.57 12.47
C ASP A 113 -5.54 -14.90 11.87
N VAL A 114 -4.61 -15.63 11.25
CA VAL A 114 -4.86 -16.98 10.69
C VAL A 114 -5.03 -18.01 11.78
N LEU A 115 -4.42 -17.79 12.91
CA LEU A 115 -4.50 -18.70 14.06
C LEU A 115 -5.94 -18.93 14.55
N TYR A 116 -6.85 -18.04 14.27
CA TYR A 116 -8.24 -18.16 14.70
C TYR A 116 -9.17 -18.92 13.73
N ASN A 117 -8.84 -19.06 12.44
CA ASN A 117 -9.84 -19.48 11.47
C ASN A 117 -9.67 -20.87 10.84
N LYS A 118 -8.68 -21.69 11.17
CA LYS A 118 -8.46 -23.04 10.61
C LYS A 118 -8.50 -23.13 9.07
N ARG A 119 -8.24 -22.02 8.36
CA ARG A 119 -8.26 -21.92 6.89
C ARG A 119 -6.85 -21.98 6.33
N SER A 120 -6.72 -22.43 5.09
CA SER A 120 -5.45 -22.31 4.38
C SER A 120 -5.10 -20.84 4.13
N LYS A 121 -3.81 -20.54 3.94
CA LYS A 121 -3.37 -19.18 3.58
C LYS A 121 -4.06 -18.70 2.29
N GLU A 122 -4.21 -19.58 1.31
CA GLU A 122 -4.82 -19.28 0.03
C GLU A 122 -6.31 -18.92 0.17
N GLU A 123 -7.09 -19.71 0.90
CA GLU A 123 -8.50 -19.39 1.18
C GLU A 123 -8.68 -18.07 1.90
N PHE A 124 -7.75 -17.74 2.80
CA PHE A 124 -7.80 -16.47 3.50
C PHE A 124 -7.50 -15.29 2.57
N LEU A 125 -6.45 -15.40 1.74
CA LEU A 125 -6.08 -14.35 0.77
C LEU A 125 -7.19 -14.16 -0.27
N GLU A 126 -7.81 -15.24 -0.74
CA GLU A 126 -8.96 -15.17 -1.64
C GLU A 126 -10.13 -14.41 -1.02
N GLN A 127 -10.47 -14.71 0.24
CA GLN A 127 -11.54 -13.98 0.93
C GLN A 127 -11.23 -12.52 1.18
N THR A 128 -9.95 -12.20 1.41
CA THR A 128 -9.51 -10.83 1.73
C THR A 128 -9.40 -9.97 0.48
N PHE A 129 -8.82 -10.51 -0.59
CA PHE A 129 -8.46 -9.74 -1.78
C PHE A 129 -9.19 -10.16 -3.05
N GLY A 130 -9.80 -11.37 -3.10
CA GLY A 130 -10.43 -11.87 -4.32
C GLY A 130 -11.47 -10.91 -4.88
N LYS A 131 -12.38 -10.40 -4.03
CA LYS A 131 -13.38 -9.41 -4.45
C LYS A 131 -12.75 -8.13 -4.99
N ALA A 132 -11.62 -7.68 -4.44
CA ALA A 132 -10.92 -6.50 -4.92
C ALA A 132 -10.32 -6.75 -6.30
N PHE A 133 -9.69 -7.92 -6.52
CA PHE A 133 -9.20 -8.32 -7.84
C PHE A 133 -10.30 -8.44 -8.89
N GLU A 134 -11.43 -9.06 -8.54
CA GLU A 134 -12.61 -9.13 -9.43
C GLU A 134 -13.11 -7.73 -9.80
N THR A 135 -13.17 -6.83 -8.83
CA THR A 135 -13.60 -5.44 -9.07
C THR A 135 -12.64 -4.69 -9.99
N VAL A 136 -11.33 -4.81 -9.76
CA VAL A 136 -10.31 -4.22 -10.64
C VAL A 136 -10.44 -4.77 -12.06
N LYS A 137 -10.56 -6.10 -12.21
CA LYS A 137 -10.71 -6.74 -13.51
C LYS A 137 -11.96 -6.27 -14.25
N LYS A 138 -13.08 -6.06 -13.54
CA LYS A 138 -14.29 -5.51 -14.13
C LYS A 138 -14.08 -4.07 -14.59
N MET A 139 -13.46 -3.22 -13.78
CA MET A 139 -13.12 -1.85 -14.18
C MET A 139 -12.22 -1.83 -15.42
N GLU A 140 -11.17 -2.67 -15.48
CA GLU A 140 -10.29 -2.79 -16.65
C GLU A 140 -11.06 -3.08 -17.95
N GLN A 141 -12.07 -3.95 -17.86
CA GLN A 141 -12.92 -4.28 -19.00
C GLN A 141 -13.77 -3.07 -19.45
N GLU A 142 -14.28 -2.28 -18.51
CA GLU A 142 -15.10 -1.11 -18.79
C GLU A 142 -14.29 0.06 -19.38
N VAL A 143 -13.08 0.27 -18.88
CA VAL A 143 -12.22 1.40 -19.30
C VAL A 143 -11.24 1.04 -20.43
N HIS A 144 -11.14 -0.24 -20.80
CA HIS A 144 -10.28 -0.77 -21.87
C HIS A 144 -8.78 -0.49 -21.65
N HIS A 145 -8.32 -0.34 -20.41
CA HIS A 145 -6.91 -0.28 -20.08
C HIS A 145 -6.60 -1.01 -18.77
N LYS A 146 -5.32 -1.31 -18.54
CA LYS A 146 -4.85 -2.02 -17.35
C LYS A 146 -4.88 -1.11 -16.13
N ILE A 147 -5.50 -1.60 -15.03
CA ILE A 147 -5.44 -1.01 -13.71
C ILE A 147 -4.67 -1.97 -12.80
N ASN A 148 -3.55 -1.54 -12.26
CA ASN A 148 -2.75 -2.40 -11.41
C ASN A 148 -3.24 -2.35 -9.97
N PHE A 149 -3.29 -3.49 -9.31
CA PHE A 149 -3.62 -3.59 -7.89
C PHE A 149 -2.36 -3.86 -7.08
N GLY A 150 -1.97 -2.91 -6.25
CA GLY A 150 -0.81 -2.98 -5.36
C GLY A 150 -1.19 -3.21 -3.91
N TYR A 151 -0.25 -3.78 -3.15
CA TYR A 151 -0.37 -4.00 -1.73
C TYR A 151 0.87 -3.46 -1.02
N ILE A 152 0.67 -2.70 0.05
CA ILE A 152 1.76 -2.21 0.91
C ILE A 152 1.43 -2.56 2.35
N THR A 153 2.39 -3.16 3.06
CA THR A 153 2.21 -3.49 4.47
C THR A 153 3.44 -3.15 5.31
N PHE A 154 3.20 -2.86 6.57
CA PHE A 154 4.22 -2.92 7.62
C PHE A 154 4.11 -4.30 8.25
N SER A 155 4.76 -5.27 7.62
CA SER A 155 4.64 -6.66 8.02
C SER A 155 5.53 -6.96 9.20
N THR A 156 5.06 -7.91 9.97
CA THR A 156 5.80 -8.57 11.04
C THR A 156 6.06 -10.02 10.71
N ASP A 157 5.43 -10.57 9.70
CA ASP A 157 5.54 -11.99 9.34
C ASP A 157 5.97 -12.15 7.88
N ILE A 158 7.23 -12.57 7.68
CA ILE A 158 7.82 -12.73 6.35
C ILE A 158 7.11 -13.83 5.54
N ASP A 159 6.67 -14.91 6.18
CA ASP A 159 6.01 -16.03 5.47
C ASP A 159 4.62 -15.65 4.99
N TRP A 160 3.95 -14.79 5.74
CA TRP A 160 2.69 -14.19 5.30
C TRP A 160 2.89 -13.20 4.18
N PHE A 161 3.91 -12.37 4.30
CA PHE A 161 4.21 -11.44 3.22
C PHE A 161 4.54 -12.16 1.93
N LYS A 162 5.37 -13.22 1.96
CA LYS A 162 5.68 -14.05 0.79
C LYS A 162 4.41 -14.64 0.17
N ALA A 163 3.54 -15.25 0.98
CA ALA A 163 2.29 -15.81 0.48
C ALA A 163 1.38 -14.74 -0.15
N THR A 164 1.31 -13.55 0.46
CA THR A 164 0.55 -12.42 -0.10
C THR A 164 1.16 -11.94 -1.41
N LYS A 165 2.48 -11.81 -1.46
CA LYS A 165 3.20 -11.42 -2.68
C LYS A 165 2.94 -12.42 -3.81
N ASP A 166 3.09 -13.71 -3.56
CA ASP A 166 2.82 -14.77 -4.55
C ASP A 166 1.37 -14.73 -5.05
N TYR A 167 0.43 -14.45 -4.15
CA TYR A 167 -0.98 -14.29 -4.50
C TYR A 167 -1.21 -13.10 -5.43
N PHE A 168 -0.63 -11.93 -5.13
CA PHE A 168 -0.74 -10.73 -5.95
C PHE A 168 -0.05 -10.90 -7.32
N ASP A 169 1.15 -11.46 -7.34
CA ASP A 169 1.90 -11.71 -8.58
C ASP A 169 1.14 -12.66 -9.52
N LYS A 170 0.49 -13.70 -8.95
CA LYS A 170 -0.36 -14.64 -9.70
C LYS A 170 -1.56 -13.94 -10.36
N HIS A 171 -2.20 -13.00 -9.66
CA HIS A 171 -3.39 -12.30 -10.15
C HIS A 171 -3.06 -11.15 -11.12
N ASN A 172 -2.02 -10.41 -10.86
CA ASN A 172 -1.59 -9.29 -11.69
C ASN A 172 -0.67 -9.71 -12.85
N GLY A 173 -0.09 -10.91 -12.80
CA GLY A 173 0.91 -11.37 -13.77
C GLY A 173 2.20 -10.54 -13.77
N LYS A 174 2.54 -9.90 -12.63
CA LYS A 174 3.70 -9.05 -12.45
C LYS A 174 4.44 -9.38 -11.18
N GLU A 175 5.77 -9.28 -11.23
CA GLU A 175 6.59 -9.28 -10.03
C GLU A 175 6.44 -7.95 -9.26
N ASN A 176 6.66 -8.01 -7.95
CA ASN A 176 6.69 -6.85 -7.03
C ASN A 176 5.37 -6.04 -6.97
N THR A 177 4.23 -6.70 -7.05
CA THR A 177 2.92 -6.07 -6.82
C THR A 177 2.54 -5.96 -5.34
N ALA A 178 3.34 -6.56 -4.47
CA ALA A 178 3.23 -6.40 -3.02
C ALA A 178 4.57 -5.96 -2.43
N PHE A 179 4.53 -5.02 -1.51
CA PHE A 179 5.68 -4.46 -0.82
C PHE A 179 5.49 -4.48 0.70
N ALA A 180 6.54 -4.81 1.45
CA ALA A 180 6.53 -4.73 2.89
C ALA A 180 7.66 -3.86 3.42
N PHE A 181 7.30 -2.94 4.32
CA PHE A 181 8.25 -2.35 5.24
C PHE A 181 8.34 -3.28 6.46
N LEU A 182 9.46 -3.94 6.64
CA LEU A 182 9.65 -4.86 7.75
C LEU A 182 9.94 -4.12 9.06
N ASP A 183 9.35 -4.60 10.16
CA ASP A 183 9.54 -4.02 11.49
C ASP A 183 10.85 -4.56 12.12
N ASP A 184 11.65 -3.69 12.73
CA ASP A 184 12.91 -4.04 13.41
C ASP A 184 12.75 -5.12 14.47
N ARG A 185 11.55 -5.26 15.07
CA ARG A 185 11.28 -6.19 16.15
C ARG A 185 11.36 -7.65 15.75
N GLU A 186 11.26 -7.94 14.46
CA GLU A 186 11.34 -9.31 13.95
C GLU A 186 12.68 -9.64 13.29
N LEU A 187 13.40 -8.62 12.94
CA LEU A 187 14.78 -8.75 12.55
C LEU A 187 15.60 -8.52 13.83
N GLU A 188 15.80 -9.55 14.65
CA GLU A 188 16.65 -9.52 15.87
C GLU A 188 18.03 -8.84 15.68
N LYS A 189 18.23 -8.17 14.57
CA LYS A 189 19.49 -7.60 14.07
C LYS A 189 19.43 -6.13 13.68
N GLY A 190 18.35 -5.42 13.96
CA GLY A 190 18.30 -3.95 13.79
C GLY A 190 18.41 -3.46 12.35
N HIS A 191 18.08 -4.27 11.36
CA HIS A 191 18.04 -3.83 9.98
C HIS A 191 16.61 -3.46 9.62
N ILE A 192 16.37 -2.18 9.45
CA ILE A 192 15.20 -1.71 8.71
C ILE A 192 15.46 -2.10 7.25
N VAL A 193 14.82 -3.15 6.78
CA VAL A 193 14.89 -3.56 5.37
C VAL A 193 14.50 -2.41 4.42
N ALA A 194 13.74 -1.46 4.91
CA ALA A 194 13.46 -0.21 4.20
C ALA A 194 14.71 0.65 3.90
N VAL A 195 15.82 0.49 4.61
CA VAL A 195 17.06 1.23 4.31
C VAL A 195 17.74 0.67 3.06
N GLU A 196 17.75 -0.65 2.92
CA GLU A 196 18.19 -1.31 1.70
C GLU A 196 17.12 -1.28 0.61
N GLY A 197 15.86 -1.14 1.01
CA GLY A 197 14.68 -1.24 0.15
C GLY A 197 14.18 0.05 -0.48
N CYS A 198 14.85 1.21 -0.33
CA CYS A 198 14.38 2.43 -1.02
C CYS A 198 14.41 2.25 -2.54
N ALA A 199 15.47 1.67 -3.09
CA ALA A 199 15.56 1.35 -4.51
C ALA A 199 14.55 0.26 -4.92
N GLU A 200 14.27 -0.69 -4.03
CA GLU A 200 13.25 -1.72 -4.23
C GLU A 200 11.84 -1.14 -4.18
N PHE A 201 11.58 -0.15 -3.30
CA PHE A 201 10.28 0.55 -3.29
C PHE A 201 10.05 1.37 -4.56
N GLU A 202 11.07 2.07 -5.04
CA GLU A 202 10.99 2.74 -6.34
C GLU A 202 10.70 1.74 -7.46
N LYS A 203 11.41 0.62 -7.50
CA LYS A 203 11.18 -0.46 -8.46
C LYS A 203 9.76 -1.02 -8.35
N TYR A 204 9.29 -1.26 -7.13
CA TYR A 204 7.91 -1.66 -6.89
C TYR A 204 6.91 -0.67 -7.47
N LEU A 205 7.11 0.63 -7.23
CA LEU A 205 6.23 1.68 -7.73
C LEU A 205 6.25 1.75 -9.27
N PHE A 206 7.43 1.70 -9.90
CA PHE A 206 7.54 1.67 -11.35
C PHE A 206 6.89 0.44 -11.97
N ASN A 207 7.07 -0.73 -11.38
CA ASN A 207 6.39 -1.94 -11.83
C ASN A 207 4.87 -1.82 -11.70
N LEU A 208 4.39 -1.22 -10.61
CA LEU A 208 2.97 -0.96 -10.41
C LEU A 208 2.42 0.02 -11.46
N LEU A 209 3.19 1.05 -11.79
CA LEU A 209 2.81 2.03 -12.82
C LEU A 209 2.99 1.48 -14.25
N GLY A 210 3.84 0.49 -14.45
CA GLY A 210 4.13 -0.07 -15.77
C GLY A 210 4.97 0.87 -16.65
N ASP A 211 5.78 1.73 -16.05
CA ASP A 211 6.56 2.78 -16.72
C ASP A 211 8.06 2.45 -16.84
N MET A 212 8.46 1.16 -16.74
CA MET A 212 9.81 0.67 -17.05
C MET A 212 9.84 -0.05 -18.39
#